data_fcba0ba45620a887fa5b70a8e9bba1f5
#
_entry.id   fcba0ba45620a887fa5b70a8e9bba1f5
#
_cell.length_a   1.000
_cell.length_b   1.000
_cell.length_c   1.000
_cell.angle_alpha   90.00
_cell.angle_beta   90.00
_cell.angle_gamma   90.00
#
_symmetry.space_group_name_H-M   'P 1'
#
loop_
_entity.id
_entity.type
_entity.pdbx_description
1 polymer ?
#
loop_
_entity_poly.entity_id
_entity_poly.type
_entity_poly.pdbx_seq_one_letter_code
_entity_poly.pdbx_strand_id
1 'polypeptide(L)'
;MSSFVTLLEVHLHFPDNGSLKGKRKELLSLKAQLQRRFGASVAETDHQELWQRSTLSVALVGRDIHSLDEAAAKLTRYVESQFPDGVWIERGTVSAEEVLG
;
A
#
# COMPACT_ATOMS: atom_id res chain seq x y z
N MET A 1 -27.25 -2.40 -1.78
CA MET A 1 -25.95 -3.04 -2.10
C MET A 1 -24.85 -2.04 -1.85
N SER A 2 -23.82 -2.46 -1.13
CA SER A 2 -22.75 -1.55 -0.75
C SER A 2 -21.40 -2.12 -1.18
N SER A 3 -20.56 -1.29 -1.77
CA SER A 3 -19.18 -1.60 -2.00
C SER A 3 -18.34 -0.35 -1.74
N PHE A 4 -17.15 -0.59 -1.21
CA PHE A 4 -16.23 0.46 -0.78
C PHE A 4 -14.82 0.13 -1.27
N VAL A 5 -14.04 1.17 -1.50
CA VAL A 5 -12.62 1.03 -1.84
C VAL A 5 -11.83 1.88 -0.88
N THR A 6 -10.81 1.28 -0.26
CA THR A 6 -9.81 2.04 0.49
C THR A 6 -8.57 2.14 -0.36
N LEU A 7 -8.11 3.37 -0.58
CA LEU A 7 -6.85 3.64 -1.25
C LEU A 7 -5.83 4.04 -0.19
N LEU A 8 -4.66 3.41 -0.24
CA LEU A 8 -3.53 3.78 0.61
C LEU A 8 -2.38 4.20 -0.29
N GLU A 9 -1.79 5.36 0.02
CA GLU A 9 -0.53 5.78 -0.60
C GLU A 9 0.58 5.51 0.39
N VAL A 10 1.41 4.52 0.07
CA VAL A 10 2.48 4.04 0.95
C VAL A 10 3.79 4.63 0.46
N HIS A 11 4.32 5.60 1.19
CA HIS A 11 5.57 6.26 0.87
C HIS A 11 6.69 5.60 1.65
N LEU A 12 7.64 5.02 0.92
CA LEU A 12 8.73 4.23 1.49
C LEU A 12 10.07 4.93 1.30
N HIS A 13 10.92 4.80 2.31
CA HIS A 13 12.29 5.26 2.27
C HIS A 13 13.22 4.10 2.58
N PHE A 14 14.28 3.95 1.77
CA PHE A 14 15.27 2.88 1.87
C PHE A 14 16.64 3.51 2.16
N PRO A 15 16.91 3.96 3.39
CA PRO A 15 18.11 4.77 3.68
C PRO A 15 19.42 4.03 3.41
N ASP A 16 19.43 2.71 3.58
CA ASP A 16 20.66 1.90 3.42
C ASP A 16 20.78 1.27 2.04
N ASN A 17 19.83 1.55 1.14
CA ASN A 17 19.86 0.96 -0.18
C ASN A 17 20.75 1.75 -1.14
N GLY A 18 21.63 1.04 -1.84
CA GLY A 18 22.58 1.65 -2.77
C GLY A 18 22.30 1.37 -4.24
N SER A 19 21.16 0.78 -4.60
CA SER A 19 20.91 0.44 -6.00
C SER A 19 19.40 0.30 -6.30
N LEU A 20 19.03 0.50 -7.57
CA LEU A 20 17.67 0.23 -8.06
C LEU A 20 17.36 -1.27 -7.96
N LYS A 21 18.34 -2.12 -8.18
CA LYS A 21 18.15 -3.58 -8.10
C LYS A 21 17.74 -3.99 -6.68
N GLY A 22 18.41 -3.47 -5.67
CA GLY A 22 18.07 -3.73 -4.27
C GLY A 22 16.68 -3.25 -3.92
N LYS A 23 16.33 -2.04 -4.35
CA LYS A 23 15.00 -1.48 -4.11
C LYS A 23 13.92 -2.34 -4.78
N ARG A 24 14.11 -2.72 -6.03
CA ARG A 24 13.14 -3.54 -6.76
C ARG A 24 12.90 -4.89 -6.09
N LYS A 25 13.96 -5.50 -5.55
CA LYS A 25 13.86 -6.76 -4.82
C LYS A 25 12.97 -6.61 -3.59
N GLU A 26 13.20 -5.56 -2.79
CA GLU A 26 12.41 -5.30 -1.59
C GLU A 26 10.95 -4.98 -1.93
N LEU A 27 10.72 -4.17 -2.97
CA LEU A 27 9.38 -3.82 -3.41
C LEU A 27 8.61 -5.04 -3.93
N LEU A 28 9.28 -5.90 -4.69
CA LEU A 28 8.65 -7.11 -5.21
C LEU A 28 8.18 -8.00 -4.07
N SER A 29 9.00 -8.16 -3.03
CA SER A 29 8.66 -8.93 -1.84
C SER A 29 7.46 -8.31 -1.11
N LEU A 30 7.50 -7.00 -0.88
CA LEU A 30 6.42 -6.30 -0.19
C LEU A 30 5.11 -6.40 -0.97
N LYS A 31 5.13 -6.14 -2.27
CA LYS A 31 3.94 -6.25 -3.12
C LYS A 31 3.33 -7.65 -3.03
N ALA A 32 4.17 -8.69 -3.12
CA ALA A 32 3.71 -10.07 -3.03
C ALA A 32 3.04 -10.35 -1.68
N GLN A 33 3.59 -9.83 -0.59
CA GLN A 33 3.03 -9.99 0.74
C GLN A 33 1.68 -9.27 0.88
N LEU A 34 1.58 -8.05 0.37
CA LEU A 34 0.34 -7.29 0.45
C LEU A 34 -0.77 -7.96 -0.37
N GLN A 35 -0.44 -8.48 -1.54
CA GLN A 35 -1.37 -9.20 -2.39
C GLN A 35 -1.85 -10.48 -1.71
N ARG A 36 -0.92 -11.25 -1.16
CA ARG A 36 -1.24 -12.56 -0.57
C ARG A 36 -1.97 -12.46 0.76
N ARG A 37 -1.53 -11.55 1.63
CA ARG A 37 -2.09 -11.45 2.99
C ARG A 37 -3.41 -10.69 3.04
N PHE A 38 -3.55 -9.69 2.19
CA PHE A 38 -4.67 -8.75 2.29
C PHE A 38 -5.56 -8.73 1.05
N GLY A 39 -5.20 -9.48 0.02
CA GLY A 39 -5.94 -9.44 -1.23
C GLY A 39 -5.87 -8.06 -1.90
N ALA A 40 -4.79 -7.32 -1.66
CA ALA A 40 -4.65 -5.97 -2.16
C ALA A 40 -4.22 -5.92 -3.61
N SER A 41 -4.65 -4.87 -4.31
CA SER A 41 -4.07 -4.51 -5.61
C SER A 41 -2.99 -3.47 -5.34
N VAL A 42 -1.79 -3.66 -5.88
CA VAL A 42 -0.63 -2.85 -5.56
C VAL A 42 0.13 -2.46 -6.82
N ALA A 43 0.50 -1.19 -6.91
CA ALA A 43 1.34 -0.69 -8.00
C ALA A 43 2.33 0.33 -7.48
N GLU A 44 3.55 0.33 -8.00
CA GLU A 44 4.48 1.43 -7.76
C GLU A 44 4.06 2.60 -8.66
N THR A 45 3.76 3.76 -8.07
CA THR A 45 3.15 4.87 -8.80
C THR A 45 4.03 6.13 -8.82
N ASP A 46 5.09 6.18 -8.04
CA ASP A 46 6.01 7.30 -8.05
C ASP A 46 7.40 6.87 -7.60
N HIS A 47 8.40 7.66 -7.94
CA HIS A 47 9.80 7.49 -7.55
C HIS A 47 10.45 6.20 -8.09
N GLN A 48 9.99 5.72 -9.25
CA GLN A 48 10.50 4.48 -9.85
C GLN A 48 12.01 4.50 -10.09
N GLU A 49 12.54 5.67 -10.46
CA GLU A 49 13.96 5.83 -10.80
C GLU A 49 14.85 6.20 -9.61
N LEU A 50 14.28 6.39 -8.43
CA LEU A 50 15.05 6.72 -7.24
C LEU A 50 15.43 5.46 -6.47
N TRP A 51 16.67 5.39 -5.98
CA TRP A 51 17.17 4.21 -5.25
C TRP A 51 16.56 4.09 -3.86
N GLN A 52 16.31 5.21 -3.23
CA GLN A 52 16.02 5.27 -1.80
C GLN A 52 14.59 5.65 -1.48
N ARG A 53 13.76 5.80 -2.50
CA ARG A 53 12.34 6.16 -2.31
C ARG A 53 11.45 5.40 -3.26
N SER A 54 10.23 5.12 -2.79
CA SER A 54 9.18 4.58 -3.63
C SER A 54 7.83 4.98 -3.08
N THR A 55 6.84 5.07 -3.94
CA THR A 55 5.45 5.18 -3.54
C THR A 55 4.69 4.00 -4.12
N LEU A 56 4.02 3.24 -3.26
CA LEU A 56 3.10 2.19 -3.66
C LEU A 56 1.68 2.68 -3.44
N SER A 57 0.85 2.59 -4.48
CA SER A 57 -0.58 2.79 -4.34
C SER A 57 -1.22 1.44 -4.14
N VAL A 58 -2.02 1.32 -3.09
CA VAL A 58 -2.61 0.07 -2.64
C VAL A 58 -4.12 0.24 -2.57
N ALA A 59 -4.87 -0.69 -3.14
CA ALA A 59 -6.33 -0.66 -3.10
C ALA A 59 -6.88 -1.92 -2.47
N LEU A 60 -7.85 -1.72 -1.58
CA LEU A 60 -8.63 -2.79 -0.95
C LEU A 60 -10.10 -2.55 -1.26
N VAL A 61 -10.80 -3.60 -1.64
CA VAL A 61 -12.24 -3.53 -1.92
C VAL A 61 -13.00 -4.36 -0.89
N GLY A 62 -14.12 -3.85 -0.42
CA GLY A 62 -14.95 -4.59 0.51
C GLY A 62 -16.40 -4.13 0.46
N ARG A 63 -17.29 -4.94 1.00
CA ARG A 63 -18.72 -4.64 1.08
C ARG A 63 -19.13 -4.06 2.44
N ASP A 64 -18.24 -4.10 3.41
CA ASP A 64 -18.47 -3.62 4.76
C ASP A 64 -17.36 -2.69 5.17
N ILE A 65 -17.71 -1.45 5.51
CA ILE A 65 -16.74 -0.41 5.80
C ILE A 65 -15.89 -0.73 7.05
N HIS A 66 -16.48 -1.39 8.06
CA HIS A 66 -15.75 -1.75 9.27
C HIS A 66 -14.66 -2.80 9.00
N SER A 67 -15.01 -3.86 8.27
CA SER A 67 -14.06 -4.91 7.90
C SER A 67 -12.97 -4.36 7.02
N LEU A 68 -13.31 -3.45 6.11
CA LEU A 68 -12.35 -2.81 5.22
C LEU A 68 -11.39 -1.93 6.01
N ASP A 69 -11.90 -1.16 6.96
CA ASP A 69 -11.07 -0.30 7.80
C ASP A 69 -10.12 -1.14 8.67
N GLU A 70 -10.59 -2.26 9.22
CA GLU A 70 -9.74 -3.18 9.97
C GLU A 70 -8.63 -3.76 9.10
N ALA A 71 -8.96 -4.16 7.88
CA ALA A 71 -7.97 -4.69 6.94
C ALA A 71 -6.91 -3.63 6.60
N ALA A 72 -7.35 -2.39 6.34
CA ALA A 72 -6.44 -1.29 6.07
C ALA A 72 -5.53 -0.98 7.26
N ALA A 73 -6.06 -1.05 8.48
CA ALA A 73 -5.28 -0.84 9.69
C ALA A 73 -4.23 -1.95 9.88
N LYS A 74 -4.61 -3.20 9.63
CA LYS A 74 -3.68 -4.34 9.70
C LYS A 74 -2.58 -4.24 8.66
N LEU A 75 -2.94 -3.84 7.43
CA LEU A 75 -1.98 -3.64 6.35
C LEU A 75 -0.98 -2.54 6.73
N THR A 76 -1.48 -1.43 7.25
CA THR A 76 -0.64 -0.31 7.70
C THR A 76 0.37 -0.77 8.75
N ARG A 77 -0.09 -1.50 9.77
CA ARG A 77 0.79 -2.03 10.83
C ARG A 77 1.83 -3.00 10.27
N TYR A 78 1.42 -3.83 9.32
CA TYR A 78 2.35 -4.76 8.68
C TYR A 78 3.47 -4.01 7.96
N VAL A 79 3.12 -3.02 7.14
CA VAL A 79 4.12 -2.23 6.41
C VAL A 79 5.04 -1.48 7.38
N GLU A 80 4.47 -0.87 8.41
CA GLU A 80 5.25 -0.16 9.42
C GLU A 80 6.24 -1.08 10.14
N SER A 81 5.85 -2.34 10.37
CA SER A 81 6.74 -3.32 11.00
C SER A 81 7.90 -3.73 10.09
N GLN A 82 7.68 -3.71 8.77
CA GLN A 82 8.71 -4.05 7.79
C GLN A 82 9.66 -2.88 7.49
N PHE A 83 9.19 -1.66 7.67
CA PHE A 83 9.95 -0.44 7.38
C PHE A 83 9.88 0.52 8.56
N PRO A 84 10.45 0.15 9.72
CA PRO A 84 10.26 0.92 10.95
C PRO A 84 10.82 2.35 10.90
N ASP A 85 11.80 2.59 10.02
CA ASP A 85 12.48 3.88 9.94
C ASP A 85 12.12 4.68 8.69
N GLY A 86 11.19 4.20 7.88
CA GLY A 86 11.02 4.83 6.59
C GLY A 86 9.69 4.60 5.91
N VAL A 87 8.57 4.81 6.60
CA VAL A 87 7.26 4.72 5.96
C VAL A 87 6.34 5.83 6.43
N TRP A 88 5.57 6.36 5.48
CA TRP A 88 4.48 7.28 5.76
C TRP A 88 3.31 6.90 4.89
N ILE A 89 2.11 6.76 5.49
CA ILE A 89 0.93 6.24 4.81
C ILE A 89 -0.22 7.22 4.92
N GLU A 90 -0.81 7.52 3.77
CA GLU A 90 -2.07 8.25 3.68
C GLU A 90 -3.14 7.26 3.25
N ARG A 91 -4.36 7.40 3.76
CA ARG A 91 -5.44 6.54 3.31
C ARG A 91 -6.78 7.26 3.30
N GLY A 92 -7.67 6.80 2.41
CA GLY A 92 -9.03 7.28 2.34
C GLY A 92 -9.93 6.19 1.78
N THR A 93 -11.21 6.26 2.12
CA THR A 93 -12.19 5.27 1.68
C THR A 93 -13.33 5.99 0.98
N VAL A 94 -13.77 5.42 -0.14
CA VAL A 94 -14.93 5.92 -0.89
C VAL A 94 -15.90 4.78 -1.16
N SER A 95 -17.18 5.12 -1.31
CA SER A 95 -18.17 4.17 -1.78
C SER A 95 -18.16 4.09 -3.30
N ALA A 96 -18.66 2.99 -3.84
CA ALA A 96 -18.84 2.86 -5.28
C ALA A 96 -19.73 3.97 -5.85
N GLU A 97 -20.76 4.39 -5.09
CA GLU A 97 -21.65 5.46 -5.51
C GLU A 97 -20.92 6.80 -5.66
N GLU A 98 -19.99 7.09 -4.77
CA GLU A 98 -19.20 8.32 -4.85
C GLU A 98 -18.32 8.36 -6.11
N VAL A 99 -17.86 7.19 -6.56
CA VAL A 99 -16.98 7.08 -7.72
C VAL A 99 -17.74 6.97 -9.03
N LEU A 100 -18.81 6.19 -9.03
CA LEU A 100 -19.52 5.84 -10.27
C LEU A 100 -20.78 6.67 -10.51
N GLY A 101 -21.20 7.40 -9.53
CA GLY A 101 -22.41 8.24 -9.61
C GLY A 101 -23.68 7.49 -9.31
#